data_e1a5fb2fdab0ea33125e695f6563c28d
#
_entry.id   e1a5fb2fdab0ea33125e695f6563c28d
#
_cell.length_a   1.000
_cell.length_b   1.000
_cell.length_c   1.000
_cell.angle_alpha   90.00
_cell.angle_beta   90.00
_cell.angle_gamma   90.00
#
_symmetry.space_group_name_H-M   'P 1'
#
loop_
_entity.id
_entity.type
_entity.pdbx_description
1 polymer ?
#
loop_
_entity_poly.entity_id
_entity_poly.type
_entity_poly.pdbx_seq_one_letter_code
_entity_poly.pdbx_strand_id
1 'polypeptide(L)'
;MKKIAVIGILVGLGWWFWGRTLEPAKVVHAQLEAIGKHDYQTAYTLLSANAKSRMTPEQFTELIQSNKIVNNNYTSDFLDRHIKDNVATFSGTVRALGKEKTPAVFTVVKEGDHWAIDDFRFH
;
A
#
# COMPACT_ATOMS: atom_id res chain seq x y z
N MET A 1 21.54 16.22 -0.93
CA MET A 1 20.24 16.86 -1.10
C MET A 1 19.85 17.02 -2.55
N LYS A 2 20.67 17.66 -3.36
CA LYS A 2 20.35 17.86 -4.77
C LYS A 2 20.16 16.55 -5.52
N LYS A 3 21.02 15.58 -5.27
CA LYS A 3 20.93 14.28 -5.91
C LYS A 3 19.64 13.58 -5.52
N ILE A 4 19.28 13.70 -4.27
CA ILE A 4 18.03 13.10 -3.79
C ILE A 4 16.84 13.81 -4.41
N ALA A 5 16.93 15.13 -4.55
CA ALA A 5 15.85 15.90 -5.17
C ALA A 5 15.62 15.51 -6.62
N VAL A 6 16.71 15.28 -7.37
CA VAL A 6 16.61 14.85 -8.77
C VAL A 6 15.97 13.47 -8.85
N ILE A 7 16.41 12.56 -8.01
CA ILE A 7 15.83 11.22 -7.97
C ILE A 7 14.36 11.31 -7.55
N GLY A 8 14.06 12.18 -6.59
CA GLY A 8 12.71 12.41 -6.14
C GLY A 8 11.80 12.91 -7.24
N ILE A 9 12.32 13.78 -8.10
CA ILE A 9 11.53 14.29 -9.22
C ILE A 9 11.19 13.18 -10.20
N LEU A 10 12.16 12.34 -10.54
CA LEU A 10 11.92 11.23 -11.45
C LEU A 10 10.93 10.22 -10.87
N VAL A 11 11.11 9.88 -9.61
CA VAL A 11 10.19 8.99 -8.92
C VAL A 11 8.82 9.66 -8.81
N GLY A 12 8.81 10.96 -8.53
CA GLY A 12 7.57 11.71 -8.42
C GLY A 12 6.77 11.75 -9.71
N LEU A 13 7.45 11.87 -10.85
CA LEU A 13 6.76 11.86 -12.13
C LEU A 13 6.16 10.50 -12.43
N GLY A 14 6.91 9.44 -12.23
CA GLY A 14 6.40 8.09 -12.41
C GLY A 14 5.30 7.78 -11.43
N TRP A 15 5.46 8.23 -10.20
CA TRP A 15 4.50 8.07 -9.16
C TRP A 15 3.20 8.82 -9.46
N TRP A 16 3.32 10.07 -9.92
CA TRP A 16 2.17 10.88 -10.28
C TRP A 16 1.35 10.22 -11.39
N PHE A 17 2.04 9.74 -12.43
CA PHE A 17 1.38 9.08 -13.54
C PHE A 17 0.68 7.80 -13.05
N TRP A 18 1.37 7.05 -12.23
CA TRP A 18 0.87 5.81 -11.66
C TRP A 18 -0.37 6.06 -10.81
N GLY A 19 -0.30 7.04 -9.92
CA GLY A 19 -1.40 7.38 -9.03
C GLY A 19 -2.65 7.79 -9.78
N ARG A 20 -2.49 8.47 -10.89
CA ARG A 20 -3.63 8.91 -11.69
C ARG A 20 -4.33 7.79 -12.42
N THR A 21 -3.59 6.76 -12.80
CA THR A 21 -4.15 5.67 -13.60
C THR A 21 -4.53 4.46 -12.77
N LEU A 22 -4.11 4.40 -11.50
CA LEU A 22 -4.37 3.25 -10.66
C LEU A 22 -5.79 3.25 -10.13
N GLU A 23 -6.47 2.14 -10.35
CA GLU A 23 -7.74 1.86 -9.71
C GLU A 23 -7.48 1.48 -8.24
N PRO A 24 -8.51 1.50 -7.38
CA PRO A 24 -8.31 1.18 -5.96
C PRO A 24 -7.62 -0.17 -5.71
N ALA A 25 -8.01 -1.19 -6.46
CA ALA A 25 -7.40 -2.52 -6.29
C ALA A 25 -5.92 -2.51 -6.60
N LYS A 26 -5.52 -1.75 -7.62
CA LYS A 26 -4.11 -1.69 -8.02
C LYS A 26 -3.23 -1.01 -6.99
N VAL A 27 -3.79 -0.06 -6.26
CA VAL A 27 -3.07 0.61 -5.17
C VAL A 27 -2.75 -0.39 -4.06
N VAL A 28 -3.72 -1.26 -3.72
CA VAL A 28 -3.51 -2.31 -2.73
C VAL A 28 -2.41 -3.27 -3.19
N HIS A 29 -2.48 -3.70 -4.45
CA HIS A 29 -1.46 -4.60 -5.00
C HIS A 29 -0.09 -3.93 -5.06
N ALA A 30 -0.03 -2.64 -5.42
CA ALA A 30 1.21 -1.90 -5.46
C ALA A 30 1.86 -1.82 -4.08
N GLN A 31 1.07 -1.60 -3.03
CA GLN A 31 1.59 -1.57 -1.68
C GLN A 31 2.13 -2.93 -1.25
N LEU A 32 1.38 -3.99 -1.50
CA LEU A 32 1.83 -5.33 -1.13
C LEU A 32 3.08 -5.73 -1.91
N GLU A 33 3.16 -5.35 -3.18
CA GLU A 33 4.35 -5.61 -3.97
C GLU A 33 5.57 -4.88 -3.40
N ALA A 34 5.42 -3.61 -3.06
CA ALA A 34 6.50 -2.83 -2.46
C ALA A 34 6.95 -3.46 -1.13
N ILE A 35 5.99 -3.87 -0.30
CA ILE A 35 6.29 -4.53 0.97
C ILE A 35 7.06 -5.84 0.74
N GLY A 36 6.61 -6.65 -0.22
CA GLY A 36 7.28 -7.91 -0.53
C GLY A 36 8.71 -7.74 -1.01
N LYS A 37 9.00 -6.60 -1.62
CA LYS A 37 10.36 -6.23 -2.05
C LYS A 37 11.12 -5.50 -0.94
N HIS A 38 10.52 -5.33 0.21
CA HIS A 38 11.06 -4.58 1.34
C HIS A 38 11.33 -3.11 1.01
N ASP A 39 10.57 -2.57 0.08
CA ASP A 39 10.61 -1.15 -0.29
C ASP A 39 9.56 -0.41 0.53
N TYR A 40 9.85 -0.22 1.81
CA TYR A 40 8.90 0.37 2.75
C TYR A 40 8.63 1.83 2.46
N GLN A 41 9.59 2.52 1.88
CA GLN A 41 9.42 3.92 1.52
C GLN A 41 8.32 4.08 0.47
N THR A 42 8.38 3.29 -0.59
CA THR A 42 7.34 3.31 -1.62
C THR A 42 5.99 2.90 -1.03
N ALA A 43 5.98 1.83 -0.22
CA ALA A 43 4.75 1.38 0.42
C ALA A 43 4.12 2.49 1.28
N TYR A 44 4.95 3.23 2.01
CA TYR A 44 4.48 4.33 2.84
C TYR A 44 3.88 5.46 2.01
N THR A 45 4.47 5.77 0.85
CA THR A 45 3.97 6.86 0.01
C THR A 45 2.58 6.56 -0.54
N LEU A 46 2.17 5.30 -0.58
CA LEU A 46 0.85 4.88 -1.06
C LEU A 46 -0.26 5.13 -0.03
N LEU A 47 0.10 5.49 1.18
CA LEU A 47 -0.88 5.79 2.23
C LEU A 47 -1.53 7.15 1.98
N SER A 48 -2.76 7.30 2.48
CA SER A 48 -3.44 8.57 2.42
C SER A 48 -2.78 9.59 3.34
N ALA A 49 -3.10 10.87 3.13
CA ALA A 49 -2.60 11.93 4.02
C ALA A 49 -3.02 11.67 5.46
N ASN A 50 -4.25 11.20 5.64
CA ASN A 50 -4.77 10.88 6.97
C ASN A 50 -3.98 9.74 7.62
N ALA A 51 -3.70 8.68 6.88
CA ALA A 51 -2.91 7.56 7.39
C ALA A 51 -1.49 8.01 7.75
N LYS A 52 -0.88 8.84 6.89
CA LYS A 52 0.46 9.36 7.16
C LYS A 52 0.50 10.27 8.40
N SER A 53 -0.61 10.93 8.71
CA SER A 53 -0.68 11.76 9.91
C SER A 53 -0.74 10.95 11.20
N ARG A 54 -1.11 9.67 11.10
CA ARG A 54 -1.25 8.78 12.25
C ARG A 54 -0.03 7.93 12.52
N MET A 55 0.89 7.84 11.58
CA MET A 55 2.11 7.05 11.77
C MET A 55 3.27 7.58 10.95
N THR A 56 4.47 7.49 11.51
CA THR A 56 5.69 7.87 10.82
C THR A 56 6.14 6.74 9.89
N PRO A 57 7.05 7.02 8.95
CA PRO A 57 7.62 5.94 8.12
C PRO A 57 8.27 4.83 8.96
N GLU A 58 8.90 5.17 10.07
CA GLU A 58 9.52 4.19 10.95
C GLU A 58 8.48 3.31 11.62
N GLN A 59 7.39 3.91 12.10
CA GLN A 59 6.29 3.17 12.73
C GLN A 59 5.64 2.24 11.73
N PHE A 60 5.45 2.70 10.50
CA PHE A 60 4.88 1.88 9.44
C PHE A 60 5.77 0.69 9.16
N THR A 61 7.08 0.92 9.03
CA THR A 61 8.04 -0.14 8.75
C THR A 61 8.04 -1.19 9.86
N GLU A 62 8.03 -0.76 11.13
CA GLU A 62 7.98 -1.68 12.25
C GLU A 62 6.71 -2.49 12.26
N LEU A 63 5.58 -1.85 11.96
CA LEU A 63 4.30 -2.53 11.92
C LEU A 63 4.29 -3.63 10.85
N ILE A 64 4.81 -3.33 9.68
CA ILE A 64 4.88 -4.30 8.58
C ILE A 64 5.85 -5.43 8.94
N GLN A 65 7.03 -5.10 9.45
CA GLN A 65 8.03 -6.10 9.81
C GLN A 65 7.57 -7.03 10.92
N SER A 66 6.64 -6.56 11.75
CA SER A 66 6.09 -7.39 12.82
C SER A 66 5.17 -8.50 12.30
N ASN A 67 4.70 -8.37 11.07
CA ASN A 67 3.88 -9.40 10.43
C ASN A 67 4.68 -10.09 9.34
N LYS A 68 5.26 -11.24 9.66
CA LYS A 68 6.16 -11.95 8.75
C LYS A 68 5.50 -12.34 7.43
N ILE A 69 4.23 -12.67 7.45
CA ILE A 69 3.52 -13.10 6.25
C ILE A 69 3.39 -11.94 5.29
N VAL A 70 2.96 -10.78 5.78
CA VAL A 70 2.81 -9.59 4.97
C VAL A 70 4.17 -9.08 4.50
N ASN A 71 5.15 -9.06 5.40
CA ASN A 71 6.49 -8.58 5.08
C ASN A 71 7.17 -9.42 3.99
N ASN A 72 6.84 -10.70 3.91
CA ASN A 72 7.39 -11.61 2.92
C ASN A 72 6.31 -12.10 1.95
N ASN A 73 5.31 -11.29 1.70
CA ASN A 73 4.20 -11.68 0.86
C ASN A 73 4.66 -11.96 -0.58
N TYR A 74 4.02 -12.94 -1.18
CA TYR A 74 4.30 -13.37 -2.54
C TYR A 74 3.09 -13.14 -3.44
N THR A 75 1.90 -13.39 -2.92
CA THR A 75 0.67 -13.20 -3.68
C THR A 75 -0.47 -12.85 -2.74
N SER A 76 -1.55 -12.35 -3.30
CA SER A 76 -2.74 -11.99 -2.52
C SER A 76 -3.98 -12.15 -3.39
N ASP A 77 -5.10 -12.37 -2.73
CA ASP A 77 -6.42 -12.40 -3.37
C ASP A 77 -7.39 -11.55 -2.58
N PHE A 78 -8.12 -10.68 -3.26
CA PHE A 78 -9.15 -9.85 -2.64
C PHE A 78 -10.46 -10.09 -3.38
N LEU A 79 -11.19 -11.12 -2.93
CA LEU A 79 -12.43 -11.53 -3.56
C LEU A 79 -13.60 -10.65 -3.14
N ASP A 80 -13.54 -10.10 -1.93
CA ASP A 80 -14.58 -9.24 -1.42
C ASP A 80 -14.21 -7.79 -1.68
N ARG A 81 -15.01 -7.12 -2.48
CA ARG A 81 -14.79 -5.72 -2.85
C ARG A 81 -16.07 -4.94 -2.63
N HIS A 82 -15.94 -3.80 -2.01
CA HIS A 82 -17.06 -2.90 -1.82
C HIS A 82 -16.62 -1.48 -2.13
N ILE A 83 -17.18 -0.89 -3.17
CA ILE A 83 -16.84 0.47 -3.58
C ILE A 83 -18.09 1.31 -3.47
N LYS A 84 -17.99 2.39 -2.70
CA LYS A 84 -19.07 3.34 -2.56
C LYS A 84 -18.49 4.74 -2.51
N ASP A 85 -18.92 5.59 -3.45
CA ASP A 85 -18.44 6.97 -3.58
C ASP A 85 -16.92 6.99 -3.72
N ASN A 86 -16.21 7.61 -2.80
CA ASN A 86 -14.76 7.75 -2.85
C ASN A 86 -14.05 6.82 -1.88
N VAL A 87 -14.71 5.74 -1.47
CA VAL A 87 -14.15 4.77 -0.53
C VAL A 87 -14.30 3.36 -1.09
N ALA A 88 -13.21 2.61 -1.08
CA ALA A 88 -13.22 1.21 -1.51
C ALA A 88 -12.65 0.35 -0.39
N THR A 89 -13.32 -0.76 -0.11
CA THR A 89 -12.87 -1.72 0.91
C THR A 89 -12.59 -3.05 0.22
N PHE A 90 -11.43 -3.62 0.51
CA PHE A 90 -11.01 -4.91 -0.04
C PHE A 90 -10.70 -5.86 1.09
N SER A 91 -11.31 -7.04 1.07
CA SER A 91 -11.04 -8.09 2.05
C SER A 91 -10.56 -9.33 1.34
N GLY A 92 -9.53 -9.93 1.86
CA GLY A 92 -8.98 -11.12 1.23
C GLY A 92 -7.87 -11.73 2.05
N THR A 93 -6.93 -12.36 1.36
CA THR A 93 -5.86 -13.12 1.97
C THR A 93 -4.53 -12.74 1.33
N VAL A 94 -3.51 -12.57 2.18
CA VAL A 94 -2.13 -12.36 1.76
C VAL A 94 -1.37 -13.65 2.05
N ARG A 95 -0.54 -14.08 1.11
CA ARG A 95 0.20 -15.34 1.22
C ARG A 95 1.69 -15.14 1.05
N ALA A 96 2.47 -15.86 1.83
CA ALA A 96 3.91 -15.93 1.69
C ALA A 96 4.28 -17.22 0.94
N LEU A 97 5.53 -17.31 0.50
CA LEU A 97 6.01 -18.47 -0.26
C LEU A 97 5.89 -19.80 0.50
N GLY A 98 5.97 -19.78 1.81
CA GLY A 98 5.90 -20.98 2.64
C GLY A 98 4.51 -21.51 2.89
N LYS A 99 3.51 -21.10 2.10
CA LYS A 99 2.10 -21.44 2.23
C LYS A 99 1.42 -20.77 3.43
N GLU A 100 2.13 -19.96 4.17
CA GLU A 100 1.54 -19.19 5.24
C GLU A 100 0.63 -18.11 4.65
N LYS A 101 -0.48 -17.86 5.33
CA LYS A 101 -1.44 -16.86 4.87
C LYS A 101 -2.05 -16.10 6.04
N THR A 102 -2.48 -14.89 5.78
CA THR A 102 -3.16 -14.07 6.78
C THR A 102 -4.31 -13.31 6.11
N PRO A 103 -5.45 -13.17 6.80
CA PRO A 103 -6.50 -12.31 6.31
C PRO A 103 -6.04 -10.85 6.29
N ALA A 104 -6.53 -10.10 5.32
CA ALA A 104 -6.18 -8.70 5.19
C ALA A 104 -7.39 -7.90 4.75
N VAL A 105 -7.54 -6.70 5.30
CA VAL A 105 -8.57 -5.76 4.91
C VAL A 105 -7.91 -4.43 4.63
N PHE A 106 -8.21 -3.87 3.47
CA PHE A 106 -7.69 -2.56 3.08
C PHE A 106 -8.83 -1.60 2.83
N THR A 107 -8.73 -0.39 3.35
CA THR A 107 -9.64 0.69 3.02
C THR A 107 -8.87 1.72 2.21
N VAL A 108 -9.37 2.03 1.02
CA VAL A 108 -8.73 2.92 0.07
C VAL A 108 -9.65 4.09 -0.17
N VAL A 109 -9.10 5.29 -0.16
CA VAL A 109 -9.89 6.50 -0.35
C VAL A 109 -9.37 7.28 -1.55
N LYS A 110 -10.26 8.00 -2.20
CA LYS A 110 -9.87 8.85 -3.33
C LYS A 110 -9.41 10.19 -2.82
N GLU A 111 -8.19 10.58 -3.19
CA GLU A 111 -7.62 11.88 -2.86
C GLU A 111 -7.34 12.61 -4.16
N GLY A 112 -8.17 13.60 -4.48
CA GLY A 112 -8.03 14.29 -5.75
C GLY A 112 -8.29 13.35 -6.91
N ASP A 113 -7.28 13.09 -7.72
CA ASP A 113 -7.40 12.24 -8.91
C ASP A 113 -6.75 10.87 -8.74
N HIS A 114 -6.40 10.48 -7.51
CA HIS A 114 -5.77 9.19 -7.26
C HIS A 114 -6.35 8.53 -6.01
N TRP A 115 -6.10 7.24 -5.89
CA TRP A 115 -6.53 6.46 -4.73
C TRP A 115 -5.34 6.24 -3.79
N ALA A 116 -5.61 6.25 -2.49
CA ALA A 116 -4.58 6.08 -1.46
C ALA A 116 -5.10 5.17 -0.35
N ILE A 117 -4.21 4.44 0.30
CA ILE A 117 -4.59 3.51 1.36
C ILE A 117 -4.77 4.27 2.66
N ASP A 118 -6.00 4.28 3.17
CA ASP A 118 -6.36 4.99 4.38
C ASP A 118 -6.25 4.13 5.63
N ASP A 119 -6.47 2.83 5.49
CA ASP A 119 -6.38 1.90 6.61
C ASP A 119 -6.06 0.50 6.09
N PHE A 120 -5.41 -0.30 6.90
CA PHE A 120 -5.15 -1.69 6.58
C PHE A 120 -5.08 -2.49 7.87
N ARG A 121 -5.54 -3.74 7.82
CA ARG A 121 -5.54 -4.66 8.96
C ARG A 121 -5.12 -6.03 8.50
N PHE A 122 -4.24 -6.64 9.29
CA PHE A 122 -3.79 -8.01 9.06
C PHE A 122 -4.06 -8.82 10.33
N HIS A 123 -4.60 -9.98 10.16
CA HIS A 123 -4.96 -10.83 11.32
C HIS A 123 -4.15 -12.10 11.40
#